data_1657e505a6c30dccd7fa7028cee56113
#
_entry.id   1657e505a6c30dccd7fa7028cee56113
#
_cell.length_a   1.000
_cell.length_b   1.000
_cell.length_c   1.000
_cell.angle_alpha   90.00
_cell.angle_beta   90.00
_cell.angle_gamma   90.00
#
_symmetry.space_group_name_H-M   'P 1'
#
loop_
_entity.id
_entity.type
_entity.pdbx_description
1 polymer ?
#
loop_
_entity_poly.entity_id
_entity_poly.type
_entity_poly.pdbx_seq_one_letter_code
_entity_poly.pdbx_strand_id
1 'polypeptide(L)'
;MKVVVFENNHASQPAEDSPGWYLVADSAISNTGKPFYLPEEAGKVVVNISPAFKISRLGKYIDPRFAPRYYKEYAPAVHFVIPALKEDLLRSGKGISRAVSFDKSIMAGDFQPLPPDMQDIRLSLKLNGEKLKGGT
;
A
#
# COMPACT_ATOMS: atom_id res chain seq x y z
N MET A 1 -10.41 -8.10 -9.22
CA MET A 1 -9.01 -8.00 -8.71
C MET A 1 -9.07 -7.92 -7.18
N LYS A 2 -8.02 -8.30 -6.47
CA LYS A 2 -7.92 -8.13 -5.01
C LYS A 2 -6.66 -7.32 -4.72
N VAL A 3 -6.78 -6.37 -3.80
CA VAL A 3 -5.65 -5.57 -3.34
C VAL A 3 -5.39 -5.90 -1.89
N VAL A 4 -4.19 -6.33 -1.59
CA VAL A 4 -3.74 -6.66 -0.24
C VAL A 4 -2.71 -5.62 0.18
N VAL A 5 -2.95 -4.96 1.30
CA VAL A 5 -2.02 -4.00 1.90
C VAL A 5 -1.43 -4.62 3.15
N PHE A 6 -0.09 -4.64 3.23
CA PHE A 6 0.64 -5.03 4.43
C PHE A 6 0.98 -3.81 5.26
N GLU A 7 0.78 -3.88 6.56
CA GLU A 7 1.11 -2.84 7.52
C GLU A 7 2.38 -3.19 8.29
N ASN A 8 3.09 -2.14 8.74
CA ASN A 8 4.26 -2.27 9.62
C ASN A 8 5.37 -3.17 9.04
N ASN A 9 5.51 -3.18 7.73
CA ASN A 9 6.49 -3.97 7.01
C ASN A 9 7.69 -3.11 6.54
N HIS A 10 8.18 -2.21 7.40
CA HIS A 10 9.36 -1.40 7.15
C HIS A 10 10.55 -1.90 7.96
N ALA A 11 11.75 -1.79 7.40
CA ALA A 11 13.00 -2.22 8.06
C ALA A 11 13.27 -1.53 9.41
N SER A 12 12.68 -0.36 9.64
CA SER A 12 12.78 0.38 10.91
C SER A 12 11.86 -0.14 12.02
N GLN A 13 10.93 -1.03 11.71
CA GLN A 13 10.06 -1.68 12.69
C GLN A 13 10.36 -3.18 12.64
N PRO A 14 10.84 -3.78 13.75
CA PRO A 14 11.02 -5.23 13.78
C PRO A 14 9.68 -5.88 13.46
N ALA A 15 9.69 -6.71 12.41
CA ALA A 15 8.54 -7.52 12.09
C ALA A 15 8.20 -8.37 13.32
N GLU A 16 7.02 -8.18 13.88
CA GLU A 16 6.38 -9.25 14.63
C GLU A 16 6.28 -10.46 13.69
N ASP A 17 6.16 -11.65 14.21
CA ASP A 17 6.21 -12.92 13.46
C ASP A 17 5.36 -12.95 12.17
N SER A 18 4.45 -12.00 11.99
CA SER A 18 3.62 -11.85 10.80
C SER A 18 3.12 -10.41 10.68
N PRO A 19 3.33 -9.72 9.55
CA PRO A 19 2.81 -8.37 9.34
C PRO A 19 1.27 -8.40 9.29
N GLY A 20 0.64 -7.37 9.86
CA GLY A 20 -0.78 -7.13 9.66
C GLY A 20 -1.10 -6.88 8.19
N TRP A 21 -2.28 -7.30 7.74
CA TRP A 21 -2.73 -7.02 6.39
C TRP A 21 -4.25 -6.83 6.32
N TYR A 22 -4.70 -6.12 5.30
CA TYR A 22 -6.12 -5.96 5.00
C TYR A 22 -6.37 -5.87 3.50
N LEU A 23 -7.63 -6.03 3.13
CA LEU A 23 -8.06 -5.90 1.74
C LEU A 23 -8.55 -4.48 1.47
N VAL A 24 -8.20 -3.98 0.30
CA VAL A 24 -8.73 -2.74 -0.28
C VAL A 24 -9.49 -3.09 -1.55
N ALA A 25 -10.62 -2.44 -1.77
CA ALA A 25 -11.42 -2.63 -2.97
C ALA A 25 -10.60 -2.23 -4.21
N ASP A 26 -10.71 -2.98 -5.29
CA ASP A 26 -10.05 -2.64 -6.56
C ASP A 26 -10.56 -1.33 -7.17
N SER A 27 -11.82 -0.98 -6.91
CA SER A 27 -12.40 0.31 -7.27
C SER A 27 -11.74 1.51 -6.56
N ALA A 28 -11.04 1.28 -5.45
CA ALA A 28 -10.30 2.32 -4.73
C ALA A 28 -8.94 2.66 -5.36
N ILE A 29 -8.48 1.88 -6.35
CA ILE A 29 -7.22 2.13 -7.04
C ILE A 29 -7.43 3.14 -8.17
N SER A 30 -6.52 4.10 -8.24
CA SER A 30 -6.41 5.05 -9.33
C SER A 30 -4.99 5.07 -9.88
N ASN A 31 -4.86 5.47 -11.14
CA ASN A 31 -3.55 5.75 -11.74
C ASN A 31 -3.02 7.10 -11.23
N THR A 32 -1.70 7.24 -11.22
CA THR A 32 -1.03 8.52 -10.95
C THR A 32 -1.44 9.60 -11.94
N GLY A 33 -1.32 10.87 -11.53
CA GLY A 33 -1.64 12.03 -12.37
C GLY A 33 -3.11 12.46 -12.33
N LYS A 34 -3.97 11.75 -11.60
CA LYS A 34 -5.35 12.19 -11.36
C LYS A 34 -5.45 12.92 -10.02
N PRO A 35 -6.31 13.97 -9.93
CA PRO A 35 -6.49 14.66 -8.67
C PRO A 35 -7.13 13.73 -7.62
N PHE A 36 -6.62 13.84 -6.40
CA PHE A 36 -7.19 13.21 -5.22
C PHE A 36 -7.98 14.27 -4.42
N TYR A 37 -9.22 13.96 -4.12
CA TYR A 37 -10.06 14.80 -3.29
C TYR A 37 -10.20 14.18 -1.91
N LEU A 38 -9.89 14.95 -0.88
CA LEU A 38 -10.08 14.51 0.51
C LEU A 38 -11.58 14.26 0.75
N PRO A 39 -11.93 13.12 1.36
CA PRO A 39 -13.30 12.92 1.83
C PRO A 39 -13.69 14.01 2.82
N GLU A 40 -14.91 14.55 2.73
CA GLU A 40 -15.39 15.66 3.58
C GLU A 40 -15.26 15.37 5.08
N GLU A 41 -15.40 14.10 5.46
CA GLU A 41 -15.31 13.64 6.86
C GLU A 41 -13.87 13.35 7.32
N ALA A 42 -12.88 13.54 6.46
CA ALA A 42 -11.53 12.99 6.67
C ALA A 42 -10.63 13.95 7.42
N GLY A 43 -10.90 14.78 8.23
CA GLY A 43 -9.98 15.63 9.00
C GLY A 43 -8.51 15.56 8.51
N LYS A 44 -7.71 14.71 9.13
CA LYS A 44 -6.31 14.45 8.72
C LYS A 44 -6.20 13.15 7.92
N VAL A 45 -5.52 13.22 6.77
CA VAL A 45 -5.14 12.05 5.97
C VAL A 45 -3.63 11.85 6.04
N VAL A 46 -3.21 10.61 6.21
CA VAL A 46 -1.81 10.19 6.17
C VAL A 46 -1.53 9.51 4.84
N VAL A 47 -0.37 9.79 4.28
CA VAL A 47 0.11 9.20 3.03
C VAL A 47 1.19 8.18 3.35
N ASN A 48 0.93 6.93 3.05
CA ASN A 48 1.91 5.85 3.12
C ASN A 48 2.45 5.57 1.71
N ILE A 49 3.75 5.36 1.60
CA ILE A 49 4.39 4.93 0.35
C ILE A 49 4.86 3.50 0.48
N SER A 50 4.70 2.73 -0.59
CA SER A 50 5.17 1.34 -0.65
C SER A 50 5.38 0.90 -2.09
N PRO A 51 6.20 -0.12 -2.34
CA PRO A 51 6.16 -0.79 -3.63
C PRO A 51 4.87 -1.60 -3.74
N ALA A 52 4.23 -1.55 -4.88
CA ALA A 52 3.13 -2.43 -5.26
C ALA A 52 3.65 -3.53 -6.18
N PHE A 53 3.31 -4.77 -5.93
CA PHE A 53 3.68 -5.92 -6.75
C PHE A 53 2.45 -6.48 -7.44
N LYS A 54 2.57 -6.76 -8.72
CA LYS A 54 1.50 -7.36 -9.51
C LYS A 54 1.64 -8.87 -9.54
N ILE A 55 0.65 -9.57 -8.97
CA ILE A 55 0.58 -11.02 -9.06
C ILE A 55 0.05 -11.40 -10.44
N SER A 56 0.85 -12.11 -11.22
CA SER A 56 0.59 -12.46 -12.62
C SER A 56 0.15 -13.90 -12.85
N ARG A 57 0.11 -14.72 -11.81
CA ARG A 57 -0.24 -16.15 -11.89
C ARG A 57 -1.19 -16.55 -10.78
N LEU A 58 -2.10 -17.45 -11.09
CA LEU A 58 -2.93 -18.10 -10.07
C LEU A 58 -2.08 -19.09 -9.27
N GLY A 59 -2.34 -19.18 -7.97
CA GLY A 59 -1.66 -20.11 -7.10
C GLY A 59 -2.35 -20.24 -5.75
N LYS A 60 -2.14 -21.39 -5.11
CA LYS A 60 -2.63 -21.67 -3.76
C LYS A 60 -1.61 -22.56 -3.07
N TYR A 61 -1.35 -22.30 -1.79
CA TYR A 61 -0.37 -23.05 -0.99
C TYR A 61 1.04 -23.07 -1.62
N ILE A 62 1.49 -21.89 -2.07
CA ILE A 62 2.80 -21.76 -2.73
C ILE A 62 3.90 -21.75 -1.67
N ASP A 63 4.88 -22.62 -1.83
CA ASP A 63 6.10 -22.58 -1.03
C ASP A 63 6.84 -21.26 -1.28
N PRO A 64 7.33 -20.57 -0.24
CA PRO A 64 8.01 -19.26 -0.37
C PRO A 64 9.14 -19.23 -1.40
N ARG A 65 9.90 -20.32 -1.55
CA ARG A 65 10.98 -20.44 -2.57
C ARG A 65 10.48 -20.28 -4.01
N PHE A 66 9.19 -20.52 -4.26
CA PHE A 66 8.57 -20.36 -5.58
C PHE A 66 7.82 -19.05 -5.75
N ALA A 67 7.68 -18.25 -4.70
CA ALA A 67 6.97 -16.96 -4.74
C ALA A 67 7.46 -16.04 -5.88
N PRO A 68 8.77 -15.93 -6.19
CA PRO A 68 9.26 -15.05 -7.27
C PRO A 68 8.72 -15.41 -8.67
N ARG A 69 8.13 -16.58 -8.85
CA ARG A 69 7.49 -16.97 -10.12
C ARG A 69 6.13 -16.35 -10.33
N TYR A 70 5.54 -15.73 -9.28
CA TYR A 70 4.17 -15.22 -9.26
C TYR A 70 4.09 -13.72 -9.43
N TYR A 71 5.17 -12.99 -9.27
CA TYR A 71 5.23 -11.54 -9.48
C TYR A 71 6.49 -11.19 -10.30
N LYS A 72 6.31 -10.35 -11.31
CA LYS A 72 7.39 -9.94 -12.23
C LYS A 72 7.46 -8.43 -12.44
N GLU A 73 6.47 -7.73 -11.94
CA GLU A 73 6.34 -6.29 -12.13
C GLU A 73 6.07 -5.61 -10.78
N TYR A 74 6.59 -4.42 -10.64
CA TYR A 74 6.33 -3.57 -9.48
C TYR A 74 6.07 -2.13 -9.93
N ALA A 75 5.43 -1.34 -9.07
CA ALA A 75 5.20 0.09 -9.25
C ALA A 75 5.36 0.81 -7.91
N PRO A 76 5.74 2.10 -7.90
CA PRO A 76 5.56 2.92 -6.72
C PRO A 76 4.07 3.11 -6.46
N ALA A 77 3.67 3.05 -5.20
CA ALA A 77 2.29 3.30 -4.80
C ALA A 77 2.23 4.20 -3.57
N VAL A 78 1.17 4.99 -3.51
CA VAL A 78 0.78 5.75 -2.34
C VAL A 78 -0.58 5.26 -1.86
N HIS A 79 -0.74 5.16 -0.54
CA HIS A 79 -1.99 4.80 0.09
C HIS A 79 -2.39 5.87 1.10
N PHE A 80 -3.56 6.44 0.90
CA PHE A 80 -4.16 7.44 1.77
C PHE A 80 -5.00 6.74 2.84
N VAL A 81 -4.77 7.09 4.09
CA VAL A 81 -5.45 6.51 5.24
C VAL A 81 -5.96 7.64 6.13
N ILE A 82 -7.13 7.44 6.73
CA ILE A 82 -7.73 8.36 7.70
C ILE A 82 -7.49 7.79 9.11
N PRO A 83 -6.41 8.20 9.82
CA PRO A 83 -6.00 7.52 11.06
C PRO A 83 -7.04 7.62 12.18
N ALA A 84 -7.63 8.79 12.38
CA ALA A 84 -8.62 9.00 13.43
C ALA A 84 -9.85 8.10 13.25
N LEU A 85 -10.34 7.99 12.00
CA LEU A 85 -11.46 7.10 11.69
C LEU A 85 -11.07 5.62 11.85
N LYS A 86 -9.84 5.25 11.43
CA LYS A 86 -9.34 3.88 11.59
C LYS A 86 -9.31 3.48 13.08
N GLU A 87 -8.77 4.34 13.92
CA GLU A 87 -8.69 4.11 15.36
C GLU A 87 -10.08 4.00 16.01
N ASP A 88 -11.00 4.86 15.63
CA ASP A 88 -12.38 4.87 16.13
C ASP A 88 -13.14 3.59 15.74
N LEU A 89 -12.97 3.15 14.50
CA LEU A 89 -13.57 1.90 14.01
C LEU A 89 -13.02 0.69 14.77
N LEU A 90 -11.70 0.62 14.97
CA LEU A 90 -11.07 -0.47 15.73
C LEU A 90 -11.54 -0.47 17.19
N ARG A 91 -11.59 0.68 17.84
CA ARG A 91 -12.07 0.82 19.22
C ARG A 91 -13.52 0.39 19.38
N SER A 92 -14.33 0.62 18.35
CA SER A 92 -15.75 0.25 18.30
C SER A 92 -15.97 -1.20 17.84
N GLY A 93 -14.93 -1.99 17.59
CA GLY A 93 -15.03 -3.36 17.08
C GLY A 93 -15.57 -3.45 15.66
N LYS A 94 -15.43 -2.40 14.86
CA LYS A 94 -15.91 -2.33 13.47
C LYS A 94 -14.77 -2.56 12.49
N GLY A 95 -15.10 -2.98 11.27
CA GLY A 95 -14.13 -3.11 10.18
C GLY A 95 -13.58 -1.76 9.71
N ILE A 96 -12.29 -1.72 9.36
CA ILE A 96 -11.56 -0.48 9.02
C ILE A 96 -11.75 0.02 7.59
N SER A 97 -12.53 -0.68 6.77
CA SER A 97 -12.63 -0.40 5.32
C SER A 97 -12.91 1.06 4.99
N ARG A 98 -13.77 1.74 5.75
CA ARG A 98 -14.10 3.15 5.54
C ARG A 98 -12.89 4.08 5.69
N ALA A 99 -11.91 3.69 6.50
CA ALA A 99 -10.72 4.50 6.77
C ALA A 99 -9.56 4.23 5.80
N VAL A 100 -9.58 3.11 5.08
CA VAL A 100 -8.45 2.62 4.27
C VAL A 100 -8.83 2.29 2.82
N SER A 101 -10.11 2.12 2.52
CA SER A 101 -10.63 1.67 1.21
C SER A 101 -11.75 2.59 0.72
N PHE A 102 -11.44 3.82 0.45
CA PHE A 102 -12.34 4.80 -0.14
C PHE A 102 -11.88 5.17 -1.56
N ASP A 103 -12.71 5.89 -2.31
CA ASP A 103 -12.41 6.22 -3.71
C ASP A 103 -11.03 6.89 -3.86
N LYS A 104 -10.21 6.34 -4.75
CA LYS A 104 -8.82 6.77 -5.01
C LYS A 104 -7.90 6.73 -3.79
N SER A 105 -8.22 5.91 -2.78
CA SER A 105 -7.35 5.78 -1.60
C SER A 105 -5.98 5.17 -1.91
N ILE A 106 -5.85 4.46 -3.05
CA ILE A 106 -4.56 4.00 -3.56
C ILE A 106 -4.30 4.60 -4.93
N MET A 107 -3.11 5.16 -5.11
CA MET A 107 -2.59 5.54 -6.42
C MET A 107 -1.33 4.74 -6.73
N ALA A 108 -1.34 4.01 -7.84
CA ALA A 108 -0.18 3.26 -8.32
C ALA A 108 0.38 3.93 -9.58
N GLY A 109 1.70 3.98 -9.66
CA GLY A 109 2.41 4.38 -10.87
C GLY A 109 2.41 3.29 -11.93
N ASP A 110 3.18 3.52 -12.99
CA ASP A 110 3.35 2.54 -14.05
C ASP A 110 4.14 1.33 -13.56
N PHE A 111 3.62 0.14 -13.86
CA PHE A 111 4.30 -1.10 -13.52
C PHE A 111 5.50 -1.32 -14.43
N GLN A 112 6.62 -1.66 -13.82
CA GLN A 112 7.89 -1.93 -14.48
C GLN A 112 8.40 -3.32 -14.08
N PRO A 113 9.24 -3.95 -14.92
CA PRO A 113 9.88 -5.20 -14.55
C PRO A 113 10.66 -5.07 -13.24
N LEU A 114 10.64 -6.12 -12.43
CA LEU A 114 11.40 -6.17 -11.19
C LEU A 114 12.91 -6.06 -11.46
N PRO A 115 13.65 -5.29 -10.64
CA PRO A 115 15.10 -5.28 -10.69
C PRO A 115 15.64 -6.66 -10.27
N PRO A 116 16.87 -7.01 -10.70
CA PRO A 116 17.50 -8.27 -10.31
C PRO A 116 17.70 -8.41 -8.79
N ASP A 117 17.93 -7.30 -8.11
CA ASP A 117 18.05 -7.24 -6.65
C ASP A 117 16.89 -6.43 -6.06
N MET A 118 16.00 -7.13 -5.36
CA MET A 118 14.85 -6.52 -4.70
C MET A 118 15.21 -5.79 -3.39
N GLN A 119 16.39 -6.02 -2.83
CA GLN A 119 16.81 -5.39 -1.58
C GLN A 119 17.19 -3.90 -1.78
N ASP A 120 17.42 -3.48 -3.03
CA ASP A 120 17.78 -2.11 -3.37
C ASP A 120 16.60 -1.20 -3.76
N ILE A 121 15.37 -1.63 -3.53
CA ILE A 121 14.20 -0.76 -3.80
C ILE A 121 14.15 0.35 -2.76
N ARG A 122 14.52 1.57 -3.21
CA ARG A 122 14.45 2.78 -2.38
C ARG A 122 13.24 3.60 -2.76
N LEU A 123 12.43 3.93 -1.77
CA LEU A 123 11.27 4.78 -1.94
C LEU A 123 11.55 6.18 -1.38
N SER A 124 11.14 7.19 -2.10
CA SER A 124 11.17 8.57 -1.63
C SER A 124 9.85 9.27 -1.94
N LEU A 125 9.37 10.04 -0.99
CA LEU A 125 8.17 10.86 -1.14
C LEU A 125 8.55 12.33 -1.06
N LYS A 126 8.06 13.13 -2.00
CA LYS A 126 8.11 14.59 -1.95
C LYS A 126 6.69 15.14 -1.82
N LEU A 127 6.51 16.07 -0.91
CA LEU A 127 5.27 16.82 -0.75
C LEU A 127 5.56 18.30 -1.00
N ASN A 128 4.89 18.92 -1.96
CA ASN A 128 5.11 20.32 -2.35
C ASN A 128 6.58 20.66 -2.64
N GLY A 129 7.31 19.71 -3.23
CA GLY A 129 8.74 19.86 -3.55
C GLY A 129 9.71 19.51 -2.42
N GLU A 130 9.24 19.38 -1.19
CA GLU A 130 10.06 18.99 -0.05
C GLU A 130 10.10 17.47 0.11
N LYS A 131 11.31 16.93 0.30
CA LYS A 131 11.48 15.48 0.51
C LYS A 131 11.05 15.12 1.93
N LEU A 132 10.00 14.33 2.04
CA LEU A 132 9.66 13.67 3.29
C LEU A 132 10.60 12.49 3.53
N LYS A 133 10.80 12.11 4.81
CA LYS A 133 11.69 10.99 5.15
C LYS A 133 11.30 9.75 4.35
N GLY A 134 12.22 9.30 3.50
CA GLY A 134 12.10 8.02 2.81
C GLY A 134 12.63 6.89 3.70
N GLY A 135 12.06 5.73 3.57
CA GLY A 135 12.56 4.47 4.15
C GLY A 135 12.90 3.46 3.05
N THR A 136 13.71 2.52 3.41
CA THR A 136 13.91 1.26 2.66
C THR A 136 12.95 0.21 3.16
#